data_7855ac6e7b3c7b7abdb49f771a4bf3be
#
_entry.id   7855ac6e7b3c7b7abdb49f771a4bf3be
#
_cell.length_a   1.000
_cell.length_b   1.000
_cell.length_c   1.000
_cell.angle_alpha   90.00
_cell.angle_beta   90.00
_cell.angle_gamma   90.00
#
_symmetry.space_group_name_H-M   'P 1'
#
loop_
_entity.id
_entity.type
_entity.pdbx_description
1 polymer ?
#
loop_
_entity_poly.entity_id
_entity_poly.type
_entity_poly.pdbx_seq_one_letter_code
_entity_poly.pdbx_strand_id
1 'polypeptide(L)'
;MNHTRTDILVGLFVLIGITCLGYLAIRLGKLELFGAQGYVLFADFASVAGLKPGDPVEIAGVKVGRVEGMTLAEDKARLTLRVNDGVKFQEDVIASVRARGLIGDKFVLVSPGASDKIIPAGGRIRETDSPPDIPDLIGKIVGGDLTSKGEKKDETPKSK
;
A
#
# COMPACT_ATOMS: atom_id res chain seq x y z
N MET A 1 -47.19 -21.85 -36.87
CA MET A 1 -46.61 -21.00 -35.84
C MET A 1 -45.11 -20.96 -36.08
N ASN A 2 -44.53 -19.76 -36.20
CA ASN A 2 -43.19 -19.57 -36.76
C ASN A 2 -42.11 -19.82 -35.68
N HIS A 3 -41.82 -21.08 -35.37
CA HIS A 3 -40.75 -21.46 -34.40
C HIS A 3 -39.41 -20.81 -34.74
N THR A 4 -39.08 -20.75 -36.03
CA THR A 4 -37.83 -20.17 -36.52
C THR A 4 -37.61 -18.69 -36.08
N ARG A 5 -38.70 -17.89 -36.04
CA ARG A 5 -38.58 -16.48 -35.59
C ARG A 5 -38.36 -16.36 -34.08
N THR A 6 -38.97 -17.24 -33.31
CA THR A 6 -38.79 -17.28 -31.85
C THR A 6 -37.37 -17.74 -31.52
N ASP A 7 -36.86 -18.75 -32.23
CA ASP A 7 -35.51 -19.27 -32.01
C ASP A 7 -34.44 -18.22 -32.34
N ILE A 8 -34.63 -17.43 -33.41
CA ILE A 8 -33.75 -16.31 -33.76
C ILE A 8 -33.77 -15.21 -32.71
N LEU A 9 -34.99 -14.86 -32.20
CA LEU A 9 -35.12 -13.83 -31.14
C LEU A 9 -34.47 -14.27 -29.83
N VAL A 10 -34.61 -15.53 -29.44
CA VAL A 10 -33.96 -16.08 -28.25
C VAL A 10 -32.43 -16.10 -28.43
N GLY A 11 -31.94 -16.53 -29.58
CA GLY A 11 -30.52 -16.55 -29.90
C GLY A 11 -29.90 -15.12 -29.84
N LEU A 12 -30.61 -14.15 -30.40
CA LEU A 12 -30.16 -12.72 -30.37
C LEU A 12 -30.14 -12.17 -28.93
N PHE A 13 -31.17 -12.50 -28.14
CA PHE A 13 -31.22 -12.08 -26.73
C PHE A 13 -30.08 -12.65 -25.90
N VAL A 14 -29.78 -13.94 -26.07
CA VAL A 14 -28.62 -14.59 -25.40
C VAL A 14 -27.30 -13.95 -25.80
N LEU A 15 -27.12 -13.66 -27.09
CA LEU A 15 -25.91 -13.05 -27.60
C LEU A 15 -25.71 -11.63 -27.01
N ILE A 16 -26.77 -10.83 -26.93
CA ILE A 16 -26.74 -9.50 -26.26
C ILE A 16 -26.41 -9.65 -24.77
N GLY A 17 -27.00 -10.63 -24.08
CA GLY A 17 -26.74 -10.90 -22.66
C GLY A 17 -25.28 -11.25 -22.40
N ILE A 18 -24.70 -12.14 -23.20
CA ILE A 18 -23.27 -12.51 -23.08
C ILE A 18 -22.36 -11.31 -23.35
N THR A 19 -22.68 -10.50 -24.37
CA THR A 19 -21.90 -9.30 -24.70
C THR A 19 -21.96 -8.28 -23.56
N CYS A 20 -23.13 -8.07 -22.98
CA CYS A 20 -23.32 -7.17 -21.84
C CYS A 20 -22.57 -7.64 -20.59
N LEU A 21 -22.64 -8.95 -20.29
CA LEU A 21 -21.87 -9.54 -19.19
C LEU A 21 -20.35 -9.41 -19.40
N GLY A 22 -19.89 -9.68 -20.63
CA GLY A 22 -18.47 -9.50 -20.98
C GLY A 22 -18.00 -8.04 -20.80
N TYR A 23 -18.81 -7.10 -21.26
CA TYR A 23 -18.52 -5.66 -21.08
C TYR A 23 -18.46 -5.27 -19.58
N LEU A 24 -19.42 -5.74 -18.79
CA LEU A 24 -19.44 -5.52 -17.35
C LEU A 24 -18.25 -6.16 -16.66
N ALA A 25 -17.88 -7.39 -17.02
CA ALA A 25 -16.73 -8.09 -16.44
C ALA A 25 -15.41 -7.30 -16.68
N ILE A 26 -15.21 -6.77 -17.89
CA ILE A 26 -14.05 -5.94 -18.21
C ILE A 26 -14.08 -4.64 -17.40
N ARG A 27 -15.22 -3.98 -17.32
CA ARG A 27 -15.35 -2.70 -16.64
C ARG A 27 -15.25 -2.80 -15.11
N LEU A 28 -15.88 -3.81 -14.49
CA LEU A 28 -15.81 -4.01 -13.04
C LEU A 28 -14.49 -4.64 -12.60
N GLY A 29 -13.90 -5.50 -13.42
CA GLY A 29 -12.62 -6.15 -13.13
C GLY A 29 -11.46 -5.18 -13.05
N LYS A 30 -11.65 -3.89 -13.42
CA LYS A 30 -10.56 -2.89 -13.53
C LYS A 30 -9.32 -3.50 -14.20
N LEU A 31 -9.57 -4.41 -15.13
CA LEU A 31 -8.51 -4.96 -15.95
C LEU A 31 -7.91 -3.79 -16.73
N GLU A 32 -6.78 -3.30 -16.25
CA GLU A 32 -5.92 -2.38 -17.01
C GLU A 32 -5.28 -3.21 -18.14
N LEU A 33 -6.09 -3.46 -19.20
CA LEU A 33 -5.66 -4.20 -20.39
C LEU A 33 -4.59 -3.45 -21.19
N PHE A 34 -4.47 -2.15 -20.95
CA PHE A 34 -3.37 -1.33 -21.46
C PHE A 34 -2.43 -1.06 -20.28
N GLY A 35 -1.29 -1.74 -20.28
CA GLY A 35 -0.27 -1.77 -19.25
C GLY A 35 -0.20 -0.49 -18.42
N ALA A 36 -0.14 -0.64 -17.11
CA ALA A 36 -0.01 0.49 -16.21
C ALA A 36 1.16 1.37 -16.66
N GLN A 37 0.83 2.54 -17.21
CA GLN A 37 1.84 3.56 -17.50
C GLN A 37 2.50 3.93 -16.19
N GLY A 38 3.84 4.01 -16.18
CA GLY A 38 4.57 4.32 -14.98
C GLY A 38 5.85 3.49 -14.82
N TYR A 39 6.58 3.78 -13.78
CA TYR A 39 7.85 3.12 -13.47
C TYR A 39 7.77 2.38 -12.15
N VAL A 40 8.69 1.44 -11.97
CA VAL A 40 8.75 0.60 -10.77
C VAL A 40 9.78 1.15 -9.80
N LEU A 41 9.44 1.13 -8.50
CA LEU A 41 10.36 1.35 -7.39
C LEU A 41 10.27 0.19 -6.41
N PHE A 42 11.33 -0.02 -5.67
CA PHE A 42 11.39 -1.01 -4.61
C PHE A 42 11.46 -0.33 -3.24
N ALA A 43 10.85 -0.94 -2.23
CA ALA A 43 10.94 -0.50 -0.85
C ALA A 43 10.96 -1.71 0.08
N ASP A 44 11.92 -1.75 1.01
CA ASP A 44 12.09 -2.87 1.93
C ASP A 44 11.57 -2.48 3.31
N PHE A 45 10.54 -3.15 3.80
CA PHE A 45 9.90 -2.90 5.08
C PHE A 45 10.20 -4.01 6.08
N ALA A 46 10.30 -3.68 7.35
CA ALA A 46 10.40 -4.68 8.41
C ALA A 46 9.07 -5.47 8.55
N SER A 47 7.93 -4.81 8.35
CA SER A 47 6.62 -5.43 8.36
C SER A 47 5.66 -4.69 7.42
N VAL A 48 4.83 -5.44 6.70
CA VAL A 48 3.79 -4.93 5.79
C VAL A 48 2.42 -5.50 6.15
N ALA A 49 2.22 -5.86 7.42
CA ALA A 49 1.03 -6.57 7.88
C ALA A 49 -0.27 -5.96 7.34
N GLY A 50 -1.04 -6.78 6.63
CA GLY A 50 -2.34 -6.42 6.07
C GLY A 50 -2.32 -5.64 4.75
N LEU A 51 -1.15 -5.32 4.19
CA LEU A 51 -1.02 -4.73 2.86
C LEU A 51 -1.22 -5.82 1.79
N LYS A 52 -1.80 -5.46 0.66
CA LYS A 52 -2.12 -6.38 -0.45
C LYS A 52 -1.65 -5.79 -1.78
N PRO A 53 -1.37 -6.64 -2.79
CA PRO A 53 -1.24 -6.18 -4.17
C PRO A 53 -2.50 -5.43 -4.60
N GLY A 54 -2.32 -4.28 -5.27
CA GLY A 54 -3.41 -3.39 -5.67
C GLY A 54 -3.65 -2.22 -4.72
N ASP A 55 -3.16 -2.28 -3.47
CA ASP A 55 -3.30 -1.19 -2.51
C ASP A 55 -2.65 0.10 -3.03
N PRO A 56 -3.23 1.27 -2.74
CA PRO A 56 -2.75 2.52 -3.28
C PRO A 56 -1.45 2.98 -2.63
N VAL A 57 -0.62 3.65 -3.44
CA VAL A 57 0.50 4.48 -2.99
C VAL A 57 0.04 5.93 -3.07
N GLU A 58 0.18 6.68 -1.97
CA GLU A 58 -0.35 8.03 -1.85
C GLU A 58 0.72 9.02 -1.37
N ILE A 59 0.64 10.25 -1.88
CA ILE A 59 1.37 11.42 -1.38
C ILE A 59 0.33 12.46 -1.00
N ALA A 60 0.37 12.96 0.23
CA ALA A 60 -0.57 13.98 0.73
C ALA A 60 -2.05 13.62 0.48
N GLY A 61 -2.41 12.33 0.53
CA GLY A 61 -3.78 11.85 0.28
C GLY A 61 -4.15 11.67 -1.19
N VAL A 62 -3.25 11.96 -2.12
CA VAL A 62 -3.46 11.77 -3.57
C VAL A 62 -2.84 10.45 -4.00
N LYS A 63 -3.60 9.61 -4.71
CA LYS A 63 -3.11 8.35 -5.27
C LYS A 63 -2.14 8.62 -6.42
N VAL A 64 -0.88 8.24 -6.22
CA VAL A 64 0.22 8.40 -7.18
C VAL A 64 0.70 7.06 -7.76
N GLY A 65 0.18 5.95 -7.24
CA GLY A 65 0.60 4.63 -7.70
C GLY A 65 -0.14 3.50 -6.98
N ARG A 66 0.40 2.30 -7.06
CA ARG A 66 -0.13 1.10 -6.40
C ARG A 66 0.99 0.12 -6.04
N VAL A 67 0.72 -0.75 -5.11
CA VAL A 67 1.54 -1.93 -4.82
C VAL A 67 1.30 -2.95 -5.93
N GLU A 68 2.35 -3.35 -6.64
CA GLU A 68 2.27 -4.35 -7.71
C GLU A 68 2.49 -5.77 -7.16
N GLY A 69 3.42 -5.91 -6.23
CA GLY A 69 3.75 -7.19 -5.62
C GLY A 69 4.54 -7.05 -4.33
N MET A 70 4.69 -8.17 -3.65
CA MET A 70 5.45 -8.27 -2.41
C MET A 70 6.24 -9.57 -2.41
N THR A 71 7.48 -9.52 -1.99
CA THR A 71 8.38 -10.69 -1.85
C THR A 71 9.16 -10.58 -0.56
N LEU A 72 9.56 -11.71 0.00
CA LEU A 72 10.48 -11.73 1.13
C LEU A 72 11.91 -11.67 0.59
N ALA A 73 12.72 -10.73 1.07
CA ALA A 73 14.12 -10.59 0.74
C ALA A 73 14.91 -10.15 1.98
N GLU A 74 15.92 -10.92 2.36
CA GLU A 74 16.80 -10.60 3.50
C GLU A 74 16.02 -10.29 4.79
N ASP A 75 15.04 -11.15 5.15
CA ASP A 75 14.15 -11.02 6.30
C ASP A 75 13.30 -9.73 6.32
N LYS A 76 13.20 -9.05 5.18
CA LYS A 76 12.35 -7.87 4.97
C LYS A 76 11.33 -8.12 3.88
N ALA A 77 10.17 -7.50 4.02
CA ALA A 77 9.17 -7.48 2.98
C ALA A 77 9.57 -6.46 1.90
N ARG A 78 9.98 -6.95 0.74
CA ARG A 78 10.26 -6.11 -0.42
C ARG A 78 8.98 -5.86 -1.19
N LEU A 79 8.57 -4.60 -1.24
CA LEU A 79 7.45 -4.15 -2.07
C LEU A 79 7.94 -3.72 -3.45
N THR A 80 7.18 -4.13 -4.46
CA THR A 80 7.27 -3.59 -5.81
C THR A 80 6.15 -2.55 -5.96
N LEU A 81 6.54 -1.30 -6.07
CA LEU A 81 5.63 -0.16 -6.20
C LEU A 81 5.59 0.31 -7.63
N ARG A 82 4.41 0.37 -8.25
CA ARG A 82 4.24 1.00 -9.55
C ARG A 82 3.75 2.42 -9.36
N VAL A 83 4.55 3.37 -9.82
CA VAL A 83 4.32 4.79 -9.70
C VAL A 83 3.87 5.36 -11.04
N ASN A 84 2.85 6.22 -11.04
CA ASN A 84 2.32 6.84 -12.25
C ASN A 84 3.37 7.74 -12.91
N ASP A 85 3.31 7.86 -14.23
CA ASP A 85 4.14 8.78 -14.99
C ASP A 85 3.94 10.23 -14.51
N GLY A 86 5.04 11.00 -14.50
CA GLY A 86 5.03 12.39 -14.06
C GLY A 86 5.26 12.60 -12.57
N VAL A 87 5.13 11.58 -11.72
CA VAL A 87 5.49 11.65 -10.31
C VAL A 87 6.96 11.28 -10.15
N LYS A 88 7.73 12.10 -9.43
CA LYS A 88 9.15 11.87 -9.17
C LYS A 88 9.37 11.80 -7.67
N PHE A 89 10.09 10.78 -7.21
CA PHE A 89 10.45 10.62 -5.81
C PHE A 89 11.90 11.05 -5.58
N GLN A 90 12.10 11.88 -4.56
CA GLN A 90 13.41 12.27 -4.09
C GLN A 90 14.11 11.08 -3.41
N GLU A 91 15.44 11.15 -3.28
CA GLU A 91 16.24 10.07 -2.70
C GLU A 91 15.99 9.87 -1.20
N ASP A 92 15.53 10.92 -0.52
CA ASP A 92 15.23 11.01 0.90
C ASP A 92 13.72 10.91 1.23
N VAL A 93 12.89 10.37 0.32
CA VAL A 93 11.47 10.09 0.62
C VAL A 93 11.35 9.00 1.67
N ILE A 94 10.35 9.12 2.52
CA ILE A 94 10.02 8.11 3.51
C ILE A 94 8.74 7.40 3.07
N ALA A 95 8.80 6.09 2.90
CA ALA A 95 7.62 5.28 2.64
C ALA A 95 7.12 4.63 3.94
N SER A 96 5.87 4.82 4.28
CA SER A 96 5.24 4.28 5.49
C SER A 96 4.00 3.47 5.13
N VAL A 97 3.82 2.30 5.76
CA VAL A 97 2.56 1.56 5.65
C VAL A 97 1.57 2.10 6.67
N ARG A 98 0.41 2.56 6.23
CA ARG A 98 -0.64 3.16 7.07
C ARG A 98 -1.98 2.46 6.87
N ALA A 99 -2.89 2.59 7.83
CA ALA A 99 -4.26 2.13 7.74
C ALA A 99 -5.21 3.33 7.68
N ARG A 100 -6.30 3.19 6.95
CA ARG A 100 -7.40 4.18 6.96
C ARG A 100 -8.30 3.93 8.17
N GLY A 101 -8.01 4.66 9.26
CA GLY A 101 -8.70 4.44 10.52
C GLY A 101 -8.25 3.14 11.22
N LEU A 102 -9.07 2.66 12.16
CA LEU A 102 -8.72 1.50 13.01
C LEU A 102 -8.90 0.15 12.29
N ILE A 103 -9.81 0.05 11.34
CA ILE A 103 -10.21 -1.22 10.69
C ILE A 103 -10.16 -1.10 9.15
N GLY A 104 -9.71 0.04 8.61
CA GLY A 104 -9.73 0.30 7.17
C GLY A 104 -8.61 -0.39 6.39
N ASP A 105 -8.70 -0.27 5.06
CA ASP A 105 -7.69 -0.76 4.14
C ASP A 105 -6.32 -0.13 4.40
N LYS A 106 -5.28 -0.90 4.10
CA LYS A 106 -3.90 -0.43 4.18
C LYS A 106 -3.53 0.33 2.90
N PHE A 107 -2.56 1.21 3.02
CA PHE A 107 -1.97 1.93 1.90
C PHE A 107 -0.53 2.30 2.21
N VAL A 108 0.23 2.61 1.17
CA VAL A 108 1.59 3.12 1.32
C VAL A 108 1.54 4.65 1.24
N LEU A 109 1.85 5.29 2.35
CA LEU A 109 2.03 6.75 2.39
C LEU A 109 3.49 7.05 2.05
N VAL A 110 3.71 7.92 1.08
CA VAL A 110 5.03 8.45 0.77
C VAL A 110 5.07 9.92 1.18
N SER A 111 5.98 10.22 2.09
CA SER A 111 6.29 11.59 2.51
C SER A 111 7.42 12.13 1.63
N PRO A 112 7.21 13.27 0.94
CA PRO A 112 8.25 13.87 0.12
C PRO A 112 9.48 14.22 0.95
N GLY A 113 10.65 14.08 0.34
CA GLY A 113 11.92 14.56 0.89
C GLY A 113 12.22 16.01 0.49
N ALA A 114 13.41 16.46 0.82
CA ALA A 114 13.93 17.78 0.46
C ALA A 114 15.14 17.70 -0.50
N SER A 115 15.55 16.48 -0.88
CA SER A 115 16.71 16.28 -1.76
C SER A 115 16.41 16.67 -3.20
N ASP A 116 17.37 17.30 -3.87
CA ASP A 116 17.29 17.57 -5.31
C ASP A 116 17.49 16.31 -6.18
N LYS A 117 18.01 15.23 -5.57
CA LYS A 117 18.25 13.97 -6.28
C LYS A 117 16.98 13.13 -6.36
N ILE A 118 16.72 12.58 -7.54
CA ILE A 118 15.53 11.77 -7.83
C ILE A 118 15.94 10.30 -7.91
N ILE A 119 15.10 9.42 -7.35
CA ILE A 119 15.27 7.97 -7.49
C ILE A 119 14.98 7.58 -8.95
N PRO A 120 15.94 6.94 -9.65
CA PRO A 120 15.69 6.46 -11.00
C PRO A 120 14.68 5.32 -11.03
N ALA A 121 14.08 5.07 -12.19
CA ALA A 121 13.22 3.90 -12.42
C ALA A 121 13.97 2.60 -12.07
N GLY A 122 13.34 1.69 -11.34
CA GLY A 122 13.97 0.50 -10.80
C GLY A 122 14.81 0.74 -9.54
N GLY A 123 14.86 1.99 -9.05
CA GLY A 123 15.58 2.34 -7.82
C GLY A 123 14.85 1.89 -6.56
N ARG A 124 15.48 2.14 -5.42
CA ARG A 124 14.99 1.72 -4.10
C ARG A 124 14.79 2.92 -3.18
N ILE A 125 13.65 2.93 -2.49
CA ILE A 125 13.39 3.84 -1.38
C ILE A 125 14.20 3.32 -0.17
N ARG A 126 15.02 4.17 0.41
CA ARG A 126 15.93 3.80 1.50
C ARG A 126 15.28 3.88 2.87
N GLU A 127 14.41 4.87 3.06
CA GLU A 127 13.77 5.11 4.34
C GLU A 127 12.36 4.56 4.32
N THR A 128 12.11 3.57 5.18
CA THR A 128 10.80 2.92 5.31
C THR A 128 10.41 2.86 6.77
N ASP A 129 9.14 3.16 7.03
CA ASP A 129 8.53 3.08 8.35
C ASP A 129 7.41 2.03 8.34
N SER A 130 7.53 1.06 9.23
CA SER A 130 6.52 0.00 9.40
C SER A 130 5.46 0.47 10.40
N PRO A 131 4.19 0.07 10.22
CA PRO A 131 3.15 0.46 11.16
C PRO A 131 3.51 -0.04 12.56
N PRO A 132 3.35 0.78 13.60
CA PRO A 132 3.45 0.28 14.95
C PRO A 132 2.37 -0.78 15.18
N ASP A 133 2.74 -1.91 15.74
CA ASP A 133 1.77 -2.93 16.14
C ASP A 133 0.97 -2.38 17.33
N ILE A 134 -0.29 -2.04 17.07
CA ILE A 134 -1.22 -1.51 18.09
C ILE A 134 -1.31 -2.45 19.32
N PRO A 135 -1.31 -3.79 19.20
CA PRO A 135 -1.25 -4.69 20.35
C PRO A 135 -0.05 -4.45 21.28
N ASP A 136 1.13 -4.18 20.71
CA ASP A 136 2.34 -3.89 21.51
C ASP A 136 2.25 -2.58 22.28
N LEU A 137 1.62 -1.55 21.69
CA LEU A 137 1.39 -0.28 22.37
C LEU A 137 0.37 -0.44 23.50
N ILE A 138 -0.70 -1.19 23.29
CA ILE A 138 -1.70 -1.49 24.34
C ILE A 138 -1.06 -2.33 25.45
N GLY A 139 -0.26 -3.34 25.10
CA GLY A 139 0.47 -4.16 26.07
C GLY A 139 1.39 -3.33 26.98
N LYS A 140 2.09 -2.35 26.43
CA LYS A 140 2.95 -1.42 27.19
C LYS A 140 2.16 -0.47 28.10
N ILE A 141 0.99 -0.02 27.67
CA ILE A 141 0.11 0.88 28.46
C ILE A 141 -0.56 0.08 29.58
N VAL A 142 -1.07 -1.12 29.29
CA VAL A 142 -1.78 -1.97 30.27
C VAL A 142 -0.80 -2.68 31.22
N GLY A 143 0.41 -3.02 30.72
CA GLY A 143 1.46 -3.68 31.50
C GLY A 143 2.23 -2.78 32.46
N GLY A 144 1.90 -1.48 32.57
CA GLY A 144 2.43 -0.60 33.62
C GLY A 144 3.88 -0.12 33.45
N ASP A 145 4.46 -0.23 32.25
CA ASP A 145 5.86 0.18 32.01
C ASP A 145 6.08 1.69 31.80
N LEU A 146 5.08 2.50 32.15
CA LEU A 146 5.20 3.98 32.13
C LEU A 146 5.73 4.57 33.42
N THR A 147 6.08 3.73 34.44
CA THR A 147 6.45 4.22 35.80
C THR A 147 7.96 4.20 36.05
N SER A 148 8.83 3.84 35.13
CA SER A 148 10.28 3.70 35.48
C SER A 148 11.22 4.71 34.83
N LYS A 149 10.74 5.86 34.37
CA LYS A 149 11.65 6.91 33.84
C LYS A 149 11.52 8.25 34.56
N GLY A 150 11.24 8.22 35.85
CA GLY A 150 11.01 9.45 36.65
C GLY A 150 11.68 9.52 38.01
N GLU A 151 12.54 8.55 38.39
CA GLU A 151 13.16 8.66 39.71
C GLU A 151 14.57 8.07 39.72
N LYS A 152 15.52 8.87 39.28
CA LYS A 152 16.92 8.76 39.71
C LYS A 152 17.59 10.12 39.63
N LYS A 153 17.27 10.96 40.65
CA LYS A 153 18.12 12.09 41.00
C LYS A 153 18.11 12.24 42.51
N ASP A 154 19.32 12.25 43.02
CA ASP A 154 19.72 12.62 44.40
C ASP A 154 19.70 11.49 45.43
N GLU A 155 20.85 10.83 45.56
CA GLU A 155 21.45 10.62 46.87
C GLU A 155 22.97 10.71 46.79
N THR A 156 23.48 11.82 47.20
CA THR A 156 24.86 12.07 47.54
C THR A 156 25.16 11.44 48.91
N PRO A 157 26.18 10.59 49.08
CA PRO A 157 26.65 10.29 50.41
C PRO A 157 27.67 11.35 50.83
N LYS A 158 27.32 12.10 51.84
CA LYS A 158 28.27 12.86 52.63
C LYS A 158 29.09 11.92 53.53
N SER A 159 30.39 12.05 53.36
CA SER A 159 31.39 12.19 54.43
C SER A 159 31.34 11.32 55.70
N LYS A 160 32.32 10.43 55.88
CA LYS A 160 33.27 10.59 57.01
C LYS A 160 34.53 9.82 56.71
#